data_bdf1e00ee9702f9b108a75431e50e541
#
_entry.id   bdf1e00ee9702f9b108a75431e50e541
#
_cell.length_a   1.000
_cell.length_b   1.000
_cell.length_c   1.000
_cell.angle_alpha   90.00
_cell.angle_beta   90.00
_cell.angle_gamma   90.00
#
_symmetry.space_group_name_H-M   'P 1'
#
loop_
_entity.id
_entity.type
_entity.pdbx_description
1 polymer ?
#
loop_
_entity_poly.entity_id
_entity_poly.type
_entity_poly.pdbx_seq_one_letter_code
_entity_poly.pdbx_strand_id
1 'polypeptide(L)'
;LVIASCSIYDEYPARRQYDIVLRLADSTGQVIPDSVAPVNTLYAFKDGIYVGKYIKEEDGKIRIAYDNRDSLTFVALSSDAANFFEMTEPKLGESINNVWLQLATERDSLACDLNAIYYGNLSTVVNGTGETEEERIITLQDIRAKARVYARCIRPRYGDGNFKVVLQGLHSGITYGGGPGGKVVNYRLPGKFVTKDDWMTSSVTLLPTGEEPC
;
A
#
# COMPACT_ATOMS: atom_id res chain seq x y z
N LEU A 1 -24.80 26.06 58.29
CA LEU A 1 -24.10 24.98 57.62
C LEU A 1 -24.18 25.22 56.12
N VAL A 2 -23.08 25.69 55.48
CA VAL A 2 -23.02 25.91 54.03
C VAL A 2 -22.42 24.65 53.43
N ILE A 3 -23.21 23.91 52.66
CA ILE A 3 -22.74 22.76 51.90
C ILE A 3 -22.26 23.35 50.57
N ALA A 4 -20.96 23.50 50.40
CA ALA A 4 -20.36 23.78 49.09
C ALA A 4 -20.42 22.48 48.26
N SER A 5 -21.31 22.44 47.31
CA SER A 5 -21.34 21.43 46.28
C SER A 5 -20.21 21.72 45.29
N CYS A 6 -19.08 21.04 45.42
CA CYS A 6 -18.10 20.96 44.34
C CYS A 6 -18.70 20.08 43.24
N SER A 7 -19.27 20.70 42.24
CA SER A 7 -19.51 20.01 40.98
C SER A 7 -18.14 19.84 40.29
N ILE A 8 -17.57 18.66 40.42
CA ILE A 8 -16.48 18.23 39.57
C ILE A 8 -17.13 18.00 38.17
N TYR A 9 -17.15 19.05 37.38
CA TYR A 9 -17.30 18.88 35.94
C TYR A 9 -15.97 18.27 35.48
N ASP A 10 -15.96 16.96 35.27
CA ASP A 10 -14.99 16.34 34.41
C ASP A 10 -15.24 16.95 33.04
N GLU A 11 -14.52 18.03 32.74
CA GLU A 11 -14.36 18.48 31.35
C GLU A 11 -13.65 17.35 30.62
N TYR A 12 -14.45 16.50 29.97
CA TYR A 12 -13.90 15.56 28.98
C TYR A 12 -13.07 16.43 28.01
N PRO A 13 -11.76 16.17 27.87
CA PRO A 13 -10.96 16.94 26.93
C PRO A 13 -11.65 16.89 25.58
N ALA A 14 -11.91 18.06 24.99
CA ALA A 14 -12.57 18.16 23.72
C ALA A 14 -11.92 17.17 22.75
N ARG A 15 -12.72 16.32 22.10
CA ARG A 15 -12.24 15.37 21.09
C ARG A 15 -11.45 16.18 20.07
N ARG A 16 -10.22 15.78 19.87
CA ARG A 16 -9.33 16.47 18.94
C ARG A 16 -9.59 15.89 17.55
N GLN A 17 -9.89 16.76 16.65
CA GLN A 17 -10.16 16.43 15.27
C GLN A 17 -8.95 16.80 14.41
N TYR A 18 -8.54 15.89 13.52
CA TYR A 18 -7.49 16.13 12.54
C TYR A 18 -8.07 15.96 11.15
N ASP A 19 -7.72 16.88 10.28
CA ASP A 19 -8.02 16.75 8.88
C ASP A 19 -6.82 16.12 8.16
N ILE A 20 -7.02 14.98 7.50
CA ILE A 20 -6.01 14.36 6.67
C ILE A 20 -6.44 14.50 5.22
N VAL A 21 -5.58 15.13 4.44
CA VAL A 21 -5.73 15.23 2.99
C VAL A 21 -4.84 14.20 2.33
N LEU A 22 -5.45 13.30 1.56
CA LEU A 22 -4.73 12.30 0.79
C LEU A 22 -4.35 12.87 -0.57
N ARG A 23 -3.08 12.71 -0.93
CA ARG A 23 -2.56 13.07 -2.26
C ARG A 23 -1.91 11.89 -2.92
N LEU A 24 -2.14 11.76 -4.22
CA LEU A 24 -1.44 10.81 -5.07
C LEU A 24 -0.23 11.48 -5.68
N ALA A 25 0.91 10.81 -5.61
CA ALA A 25 2.12 11.25 -6.30
C ALA A 25 2.72 10.10 -7.11
N ASP A 26 3.35 10.45 -8.24
CA ASP A 26 4.17 9.53 -9.02
C ASP A 26 5.56 9.32 -8.40
N SER A 27 6.40 8.55 -9.05
CA SER A 27 7.77 8.28 -8.61
C SER A 27 8.68 9.53 -8.56
N THR A 28 8.24 10.65 -9.15
CA THR A 28 8.93 11.94 -9.13
C THR A 28 8.39 12.90 -8.07
N GLY A 29 7.31 12.48 -7.37
CA GLY A 29 6.61 13.31 -6.40
C GLY A 29 5.57 14.26 -7.02
N GLN A 30 5.27 14.11 -8.32
CA GLN A 30 4.23 14.89 -8.97
C GLN A 30 2.84 14.39 -8.58
N VAL A 31 1.96 15.29 -8.18
CA VAL A 31 0.60 14.96 -7.75
C VAL A 31 -0.22 14.35 -8.89
N ILE A 32 -0.78 13.18 -8.62
CA ILE A 32 -1.69 12.48 -9.53
C ILE A 32 -3.14 12.79 -9.14
N PRO A 33 -4.02 13.08 -10.10
CA PRO A 33 -5.44 13.32 -9.80
C PRO A 33 -6.13 12.10 -9.16
N ASP A 34 -7.06 12.34 -8.25
CA ASP A 34 -7.87 11.28 -7.61
C ASP A 34 -8.62 10.38 -8.61
N SER A 35 -8.87 10.89 -9.83
CA SER A 35 -9.48 10.10 -10.91
C SER A 35 -8.62 8.92 -11.39
N VAL A 36 -7.32 8.95 -11.11
CA VAL A 36 -6.38 7.89 -11.54
C VAL A 36 -6.33 6.77 -10.49
N ALA A 37 -6.40 7.11 -9.22
CA ALA A 37 -6.42 6.11 -8.14
C ALA A 37 -7.22 6.66 -6.94
N PRO A 38 -8.53 6.39 -6.89
CA PRO A 38 -9.36 6.88 -5.79
C PRO A 38 -8.99 6.18 -4.49
N VAL A 39 -8.64 6.96 -3.48
CA VAL A 39 -8.48 6.48 -2.11
C VAL A 39 -9.64 6.99 -1.29
N ASN A 40 -10.46 6.06 -0.82
CA ASN A 40 -11.65 6.39 -0.05
C ASN A 40 -11.53 6.00 1.42
N THR A 41 -10.53 5.19 1.76
CA THR A 41 -10.40 4.62 3.11
C THR A 41 -8.97 4.79 3.63
N LEU A 42 -8.88 5.21 4.88
CA LEU A 42 -7.66 5.29 5.66
C LEU A 42 -7.74 4.26 6.79
N TYR A 43 -6.75 3.41 6.91
CA TYR A 43 -6.63 2.43 7.99
C TYR A 43 -5.71 2.97 9.08
N ALA A 44 -6.12 2.83 10.35
CA ALA A 44 -5.36 3.31 11.49
C ALA A 44 -4.83 2.15 12.34
N PHE A 45 -3.57 2.24 12.67
CA PHE A 45 -2.86 1.27 13.50
C PHE A 45 -2.21 1.97 14.70
N LYS A 46 -2.34 1.35 15.87
CA LYS A 46 -1.64 1.74 17.09
C LYS A 46 -0.61 0.66 17.41
N ASP A 47 0.66 1.02 17.55
CA ASP A 47 1.76 0.07 17.79
C ASP A 47 1.74 -1.13 16.80
N GLY A 48 1.40 -0.85 15.55
CA GLY A 48 1.29 -1.85 14.50
C GLY A 48 0.03 -2.73 14.56
N ILE A 49 -0.94 -2.42 15.43
CA ILE A 49 -2.21 -3.15 15.59
C ILE A 49 -3.36 -2.30 15.07
N TYR A 50 -4.21 -2.89 14.24
CA TYR A 50 -5.36 -2.21 13.64
C TYR A 50 -6.39 -1.80 14.69
N VAL A 51 -6.75 -0.52 14.69
CA VAL A 51 -7.70 0.08 15.63
C VAL A 51 -8.94 0.66 14.96
N GLY A 52 -8.94 0.86 13.64
CA GLY A 52 -10.12 1.36 12.94
C GLY A 52 -9.84 1.87 11.54
N LYS A 53 -10.90 2.24 10.83
CA LYS A 53 -10.84 2.87 9.52
C LYS A 53 -11.62 4.19 9.50
N TYR A 54 -11.16 5.10 8.68
CA TYR A 54 -11.79 6.38 8.40
C TYR A 54 -12.09 6.49 6.91
N ILE A 55 -13.23 7.07 6.59
CA ILE A 55 -13.71 7.18 5.21
C ILE A 55 -13.62 8.63 4.79
N LYS A 56 -13.19 8.86 3.55
CA LYS A 56 -13.14 10.18 2.92
C LYS A 56 -14.56 10.75 2.80
N GLU A 57 -14.74 11.99 3.26
CA GLU A 57 -15.99 12.70 3.19
C GLU A 57 -16.20 13.37 1.82
N GLU A 58 -17.39 13.94 1.58
CA GLU A 58 -17.73 14.58 0.31
C GLU A 58 -16.85 15.80 -0.03
N ASP A 59 -16.30 16.48 0.98
CA ASP A 59 -15.37 17.59 0.82
C ASP A 59 -13.94 17.15 0.48
N GLY A 60 -13.69 15.84 0.36
CA GLY A 60 -12.41 15.26 0.02
C GLY A 60 -11.48 15.07 1.22
N LYS A 61 -11.89 15.40 2.43
CA LYS A 61 -11.11 15.27 3.64
C LYS A 61 -11.44 13.98 4.41
N ILE A 62 -10.50 13.49 5.17
CA ILE A 62 -10.72 12.43 6.15
C ILE A 62 -10.53 13.03 7.53
N ARG A 63 -11.61 13.10 8.30
CA ARG A 63 -11.61 13.64 9.64
C ARG A 63 -11.38 12.53 10.65
N ILE A 64 -10.39 12.72 11.50
CA ILE A 64 -9.99 11.76 12.53
C ILE A 64 -10.30 12.34 13.89
N ALA A 65 -11.24 11.69 14.59
CA ALA A 65 -11.51 11.94 16.00
C ALA A 65 -10.93 10.77 16.79
N TYR A 66 -9.87 11.04 17.58
CA TYR A 66 -9.23 10.03 18.40
C TYR A 66 -8.94 10.59 19.79
N ASP A 67 -9.41 9.89 20.82
CA ASP A 67 -9.44 10.40 22.19
C ASP A 67 -8.11 10.21 22.96
N ASN A 68 -7.17 9.44 22.42
CA ASN A 68 -5.92 9.10 23.07
C ASN A 68 -4.74 9.89 22.50
N ARG A 69 -3.75 10.19 23.36
CA ARG A 69 -2.51 10.88 23.00
C ARG A 69 -1.44 9.94 22.41
N ASP A 70 -1.87 8.82 21.86
CA ASP A 70 -0.97 7.80 21.36
C ASP A 70 -0.49 8.11 19.93
N SER A 71 0.64 7.54 19.58
CA SER A 71 1.10 7.54 18.20
C SER A 71 0.24 6.58 17.35
N LEU A 72 -0.29 7.09 16.24
CA LEU A 72 -1.01 6.30 15.26
C LEU A 72 -0.25 6.28 13.94
N THR A 73 -0.26 5.13 13.30
CA THR A 73 0.17 4.97 11.91
C THR A 73 -1.06 4.86 11.03
N PHE A 74 -1.21 5.83 10.15
CA PHE A 74 -2.26 5.83 9.13
C PHE A 74 -1.72 5.22 7.84
N VAL A 75 -2.51 4.37 7.21
CA VAL A 75 -2.16 3.69 5.96
C VAL A 75 -3.25 3.94 4.93
N ALA A 76 -2.84 4.46 3.79
CA ALA A 76 -3.69 4.71 2.64
C ALA A 76 -3.25 3.82 1.49
N LEU A 77 -4.21 3.16 0.86
CA LEU A 77 -3.99 2.14 -0.15
C LEU A 77 -4.94 2.33 -1.31
N SER A 78 -4.42 2.18 -2.52
CA SER A 78 -5.24 2.15 -3.73
C SER A 78 -4.68 1.14 -4.72
N SER A 79 -5.55 0.35 -5.30
CA SER A 79 -5.23 -0.56 -6.40
C SER A 79 -6.33 -0.48 -7.42
N ASP A 80 -5.99 -0.58 -8.69
CA ASP A 80 -6.97 -0.73 -9.76
C ASP A 80 -7.70 -2.07 -9.56
N ALA A 81 -8.97 -1.97 -9.20
CA ALA A 81 -9.81 -3.10 -8.82
C ALA A 81 -10.14 -4.07 -9.96
N ALA A 82 -9.78 -3.73 -11.20
CA ALA A 82 -10.04 -4.57 -12.38
C ALA A 82 -9.21 -5.87 -12.40
N ASN A 83 -8.37 -6.12 -11.38
CA ASN A 83 -7.37 -7.15 -11.48
C ASN A 83 -7.47 -8.18 -10.37
N PHE A 84 -7.24 -9.34 -10.70
CA PHE A 84 -6.74 -10.59 -10.12
C PHE A 84 -6.19 -10.55 -8.67
N PHE A 85 -6.65 -9.57 -7.84
CA PHE A 85 -6.25 -9.43 -6.46
C PHE A 85 -7.40 -9.74 -5.52
N GLU A 86 -7.09 -10.43 -4.46
CA GLU A 86 -7.92 -10.49 -3.26
C GLU A 86 -7.45 -9.40 -2.30
N MET A 87 -8.34 -8.45 -2.00
CA MET A 87 -8.10 -7.42 -0.98
C MET A 87 -8.79 -7.84 0.31
N THR A 88 -8.06 -7.82 1.40
CA THR A 88 -8.58 -8.19 2.71
C THR A 88 -8.73 -6.93 3.58
N GLU A 89 -9.91 -6.71 4.13
CA GLU A 89 -10.08 -5.69 5.18
C GLU A 89 -9.53 -6.20 6.51
N PRO A 90 -8.78 -5.39 7.29
CA PRO A 90 -8.23 -5.82 8.56
C PRO A 90 -9.35 -5.91 9.61
N LYS A 91 -9.23 -6.85 10.53
CA LYS A 91 -10.09 -6.97 11.71
C LYS A 91 -9.42 -6.29 12.90
N LEU A 92 -10.22 -5.77 13.82
CA LEU A 92 -9.70 -5.16 15.06
C LEU A 92 -8.73 -6.10 15.75
N GLY A 93 -7.56 -5.58 16.13
CA GLY A 93 -6.49 -6.35 16.75
C GLY A 93 -5.52 -7.04 15.78
N GLU A 94 -5.74 -6.96 14.49
CA GLU A 94 -4.81 -7.53 13.51
C GLU A 94 -3.56 -6.67 13.31
N SER A 95 -2.45 -7.33 12.96
CA SER A 95 -1.16 -6.68 12.75
C SER A 95 -1.10 -5.93 11.42
N ILE A 96 -0.38 -4.81 11.39
CA ILE A 96 -0.01 -4.07 10.17
C ILE A 96 0.79 -4.94 9.17
N ASN A 97 1.42 -6.00 9.66
CA ASN A 97 2.15 -6.97 8.83
C ASN A 97 1.25 -8.02 8.17
N ASN A 98 -0.06 -8.00 8.44
CA ASN A 98 -0.99 -8.87 7.74
C ASN A 98 -1.12 -8.45 6.27
N VAL A 99 -1.40 -9.43 5.42
CA VAL A 99 -1.52 -9.20 3.97
C VAL A 99 -2.80 -8.44 3.66
N TRP A 100 -2.63 -7.28 3.05
CA TRP A 100 -3.75 -6.47 2.55
C TRP A 100 -4.18 -6.90 1.16
N LEU A 101 -3.22 -7.05 0.24
CA LEU A 101 -3.45 -7.36 -1.15
C LEU A 101 -2.70 -8.64 -1.50
N GLN A 102 -3.43 -9.62 -2.02
CA GLN A 102 -2.86 -10.88 -2.48
C GLN A 102 -3.26 -11.15 -3.90
N LEU A 103 -2.29 -11.55 -4.74
CA LEU A 103 -2.56 -12.01 -6.09
C LEU A 103 -3.45 -13.25 -6.04
N ALA A 104 -4.57 -13.24 -6.76
CA ALA A 104 -5.40 -14.41 -6.97
C ALA A 104 -4.61 -15.43 -7.81
N THR A 105 -4.10 -16.46 -7.16
CA THR A 105 -3.25 -17.47 -7.82
C THR A 105 -4.08 -18.66 -8.23
N GLU A 106 -4.33 -18.80 -9.52
CA GLU A 106 -4.77 -20.07 -10.08
C GLU A 106 -3.56 -20.98 -10.34
N ARG A 107 -2.81 -21.48 -9.48
CA ARG A 107 -1.58 -22.27 -9.65
C ARG A 107 -0.30 -21.41 -9.68
N ASP A 108 0.64 -21.75 -8.92
CA ASP A 108 2.08 -21.42 -8.77
C ASP A 108 2.81 -20.55 -9.80
N SER A 109 2.14 -19.89 -10.71
CA SER A 109 2.78 -19.05 -11.74
C SER A 109 1.84 -17.96 -12.25
N LEU A 110 2.25 -16.73 -12.06
CA LEU A 110 1.57 -15.55 -12.58
C LEU A 110 2.33 -15.01 -13.78
N ALA A 111 1.63 -14.83 -14.87
CA ALA A 111 2.14 -14.14 -16.05
C ALA A 111 1.25 -12.94 -16.32
N CYS A 112 1.43 -11.86 -15.59
CA CYS A 112 0.71 -10.62 -15.87
C CYS A 112 1.51 -9.40 -15.43
N ASP A 113 1.41 -8.34 -16.21
CA ASP A 113 1.82 -7.02 -15.79
C ASP A 113 0.81 -6.52 -14.75
N LEU A 114 1.33 -6.01 -13.66
CA LEU A 114 0.49 -5.44 -12.60
C LEU A 114 0.09 -4.01 -12.97
N ASN A 115 -1.18 -3.70 -12.78
CA ASN A 115 -1.63 -2.32 -12.80
C ASN A 115 -1.12 -1.56 -11.57
N ALA A 116 -1.25 -0.23 -11.60
CA ALA A 116 -0.73 0.63 -10.54
C ALA A 116 -1.26 0.24 -9.16
N ILE A 117 -0.34 0.21 -8.20
CA ILE A 117 -0.62 -0.05 -6.79
C ILE A 117 0.00 1.10 -6.02
N TYR A 118 -0.85 1.91 -5.40
CA TYR A 118 -0.43 3.07 -4.64
C TYR A 118 -0.49 2.79 -3.15
N TYR A 119 0.55 3.19 -2.46
CA TYR A 119 0.71 3.05 -1.03
C TYR A 119 1.23 4.34 -0.42
N GLY A 120 0.71 4.70 0.76
CA GLY A 120 1.24 5.79 1.56
C GLY A 120 0.96 5.55 3.04
N ASN A 121 1.86 6.00 3.88
CA ASN A 121 1.67 5.96 5.33
C ASN A 121 2.07 7.29 5.99
N LEU A 122 1.55 7.51 7.17
CA LEU A 122 1.91 8.61 8.04
C LEU A 122 1.85 8.14 9.48
N SER A 123 2.99 8.14 10.16
CA SER A 123 3.04 7.95 11.61
C SER A 123 3.04 9.32 12.28
N THR A 124 2.08 9.56 13.14
CA THR A 124 1.95 10.83 13.85
C THR A 124 1.53 10.61 15.29
N VAL A 125 2.11 11.41 16.16
CA VAL A 125 1.62 11.51 17.55
C VAL A 125 0.41 12.42 17.52
N VAL A 126 -0.71 11.92 18.00
CA VAL A 126 -1.94 12.68 18.13
C VAL A 126 -1.82 13.59 19.35
N ASN A 127 -0.95 14.61 19.24
CA ASN A 127 -0.75 15.62 20.29
C ASN A 127 -1.63 16.84 20.01
N GLY A 128 -2.84 16.81 20.44
CA GLY A 128 -3.62 18.01 20.37
C GLY A 128 -3.35 18.89 21.61
N THR A 129 -2.73 20.00 21.46
CA THR A 129 -2.65 21.06 22.47
C THR A 129 -3.45 22.30 22.07
N GLY A 130 -4.31 22.23 21.07
CA GLY A 130 -4.93 23.45 20.65
C GLY A 130 -6.07 23.32 19.64
N GLU A 131 -6.78 24.38 19.56
CA GLU A 131 -7.96 24.68 18.81
C GLU A 131 -7.72 24.80 17.28
N THR A 132 -6.57 24.38 16.76
CA THR A 132 -6.26 24.45 15.34
C THR A 132 -6.42 23.09 14.68
N GLU A 133 -7.29 23.03 13.69
CA GLU A 133 -7.34 21.93 12.72
C GLU A 133 -5.96 21.84 12.03
N GLU A 134 -5.22 20.77 12.28
CA GLU A 134 -3.91 20.57 11.65
C GLU A 134 -4.09 19.68 10.40
N GLU A 135 -3.88 20.26 9.24
CA GLU A 135 -3.90 19.50 7.98
C GLU A 135 -2.63 18.67 7.87
N ARG A 136 -2.81 17.36 7.64
CA ARG A 136 -1.74 16.39 7.40
C ARG A 136 -1.86 15.79 6.01
N ILE A 137 -0.73 15.60 5.35
CA ILE A 137 -0.68 15.09 3.98
C ILE A 137 -0.06 13.71 3.98
N ILE A 138 -0.78 12.73 3.43
CA ILE A 138 -0.24 11.41 3.09
C ILE A 138 0.00 11.37 1.59
N THR A 139 1.26 11.22 1.20
CA THR A 139 1.63 11.06 -0.21
C THR A 139 1.63 9.59 -0.58
N LEU A 140 0.84 9.24 -1.58
CA LEU A 140 0.75 7.90 -2.13
C LEU A 140 1.70 7.77 -3.32
N GLN A 141 2.47 6.69 -3.34
CA GLN A 141 3.41 6.39 -4.40
C GLN A 141 3.08 5.02 -5.01
N ASP A 142 3.36 4.89 -6.30
CA ASP A 142 3.30 3.58 -6.95
C ASP A 142 4.46 2.71 -6.46
N ILE A 143 4.12 1.63 -5.77
CA ILE A 143 5.09 0.75 -5.10
C ILE A 143 5.49 -0.45 -5.95
N ARG A 144 5.05 -0.54 -7.21
CA ARG A 144 5.42 -1.65 -8.07
C ARG A 144 6.91 -1.64 -8.42
N ALA A 145 7.50 -2.82 -8.43
CA ALA A 145 8.84 -3.04 -8.97
C ALA A 145 8.76 -3.47 -10.44
N LYS A 146 9.74 -3.09 -11.25
CA LYS A 146 9.88 -3.53 -12.64
C LYS A 146 11.14 -4.34 -12.82
N ALA A 147 10.98 -5.61 -13.18
CA ALA A 147 12.11 -6.46 -13.55
C ALA A 147 12.23 -6.57 -15.07
N ARG A 148 13.45 -6.46 -15.57
CA ARG A 148 13.77 -6.70 -16.98
C ARG A 148 14.94 -7.66 -17.09
N VAL A 149 14.75 -8.73 -17.83
CA VAL A 149 15.74 -9.78 -18.01
C VAL A 149 16.21 -9.77 -19.47
N TYR A 150 17.53 -9.82 -19.64
CA TYR A 150 18.19 -9.94 -20.93
C TYR A 150 19.06 -11.20 -20.93
N ALA A 151 18.84 -12.09 -21.90
CA ALA A 151 19.65 -13.26 -22.07
C ALA A 151 20.23 -13.32 -23.49
N ARG A 152 21.53 -13.61 -23.59
CA ARG A 152 22.27 -13.70 -24.85
C ARG A 152 22.57 -15.15 -25.17
N CYS A 153 22.84 -15.42 -26.45
CA CYS A 153 23.31 -16.71 -26.93
C CYS A 153 22.38 -17.90 -26.65
N ILE A 154 21.08 -17.62 -26.50
CA ILE A 154 20.11 -18.69 -26.26
C ILE A 154 19.95 -19.56 -27.51
N ARG A 155 19.64 -18.97 -28.67
CA ARG A 155 19.42 -19.71 -29.94
C ARG A 155 20.67 -20.41 -30.44
N PRO A 156 21.87 -19.77 -30.46
CA PRO A 156 23.08 -20.47 -30.92
C PRO A 156 23.41 -21.70 -30.10
N ARG A 157 23.04 -21.69 -28.82
CA ARG A 157 23.36 -22.82 -27.92
C ARG A 157 22.27 -23.88 -27.83
N TYR A 158 21.01 -23.48 -27.90
CA TYR A 158 19.87 -24.35 -27.61
C TYR A 158 18.88 -24.47 -28.79
N GLY A 159 19.16 -23.82 -29.92
CA GLY A 159 18.27 -23.79 -31.07
C GLY A 159 17.04 -22.89 -30.89
N ASP A 160 16.14 -22.98 -31.87
CA ASP A 160 14.86 -22.27 -31.81
C ASP A 160 13.88 -22.98 -30.87
N GLY A 161 13.21 -22.24 -30.01
CA GLY A 161 12.25 -22.77 -29.05
C GLY A 161 11.46 -21.69 -28.33
N ASN A 162 10.45 -22.11 -27.57
CA ASN A 162 9.66 -21.26 -26.70
C ASN A 162 10.33 -21.18 -25.33
N PHE A 163 11.22 -20.24 -25.18
CA PHE A 163 11.90 -19.99 -23.90
C PHE A 163 11.03 -19.14 -22.98
N LYS A 164 11.15 -19.40 -21.69
CA LYS A 164 10.44 -18.68 -20.63
C LYS A 164 11.44 -18.21 -19.58
N VAL A 165 11.18 -17.06 -19.00
CA VAL A 165 11.88 -16.59 -17.80
C VAL A 165 11.06 -16.98 -16.59
N VAL A 166 11.70 -17.53 -15.58
CA VAL A 166 11.06 -17.84 -14.29
C VAL A 166 11.80 -17.07 -13.21
N LEU A 167 11.07 -16.16 -12.55
CA LEU A 167 11.53 -15.45 -11.35
C LEU A 167 11.01 -16.22 -10.15
N GLN A 168 11.91 -16.70 -9.32
CA GLN A 168 11.58 -17.57 -8.18
C GLN A 168 11.72 -16.83 -6.86
N GLY A 169 10.95 -17.27 -5.86
CA GLY A 169 11.10 -16.80 -4.51
C GLY A 169 10.50 -15.42 -4.24
N LEU A 170 9.55 -14.97 -5.06
CA LEU A 170 8.88 -13.68 -4.91
C LEU A 170 7.60 -13.83 -4.09
N HIS A 171 7.21 -12.76 -3.41
CA HIS A 171 5.97 -12.74 -2.64
C HIS A 171 4.74 -12.47 -3.52
N SER A 172 3.60 -13.07 -3.12
CA SER A 172 2.33 -12.92 -3.83
C SER A 172 1.45 -11.79 -3.31
N GLY A 173 1.89 -11.06 -2.30
CA GLY A 173 1.07 -10.04 -1.66
C GLY A 173 1.86 -8.89 -1.06
N ILE A 174 1.11 -7.91 -0.58
CA ILE A 174 1.59 -6.72 0.12
C ILE A 174 0.90 -6.67 1.47
N THR A 175 1.65 -6.33 2.50
CA THR A 175 1.11 -6.10 3.85
C THR A 175 0.56 -4.68 3.97
N TYR A 176 -0.21 -4.40 5.04
CA TYR A 176 -0.62 -3.03 5.36
C TYR A 176 0.57 -2.13 5.67
N GLY A 177 1.71 -2.68 6.08
CA GLY A 177 2.95 -1.95 6.27
C GLY A 177 3.68 -1.58 4.97
N GLY A 178 3.16 -1.99 3.80
CA GLY A 178 3.75 -1.72 2.48
C GLY A 178 4.85 -2.70 2.07
N GLY A 179 5.24 -3.60 2.96
CA GLY A 179 6.24 -4.63 2.68
C GLY A 179 5.68 -5.85 1.94
N PRO A 180 6.58 -6.74 1.45
CA PRO A 180 6.19 -7.98 0.82
C PRO A 180 5.46 -8.89 1.82
N GLY A 181 4.47 -9.65 1.32
CA GLY A 181 3.67 -10.55 2.13
C GLY A 181 3.07 -11.68 1.32
N GLY A 182 2.22 -12.48 1.96
CA GLY A 182 1.57 -13.60 1.34
C GLY A 182 2.49 -14.81 1.12
N LYS A 183 2.10 -15.67 0.17
CA LYS A 183 2.86 -16.88 -0.16
C LYS A 183 4.03 -16.56 -1.08
N VAL A 184 5.09 -17.37 -0.98
CA VAL A 184 6.18 -17.35 -1.96
C VAL A 184 5.71 -18.01 -3.26
N VAL A 185 5.88 -17.32 -4.37
CA VAL A 185 5.41 -17.74 -5.70
C VAL A 185 6.50 -17.55 -6.76
N ASN A 186 6.31 -18.20 -7.89
CA ASN A 186 7.18 -18.06 -9.05
C ASN A 186 6.44 -17.31 -10.16
N TYR A 187 7.05 -16.27 -10.70
CA TYR A 187 6.54 -15.54 -11.85
C TYR A 187 7.13 -16.12 -13.12
N ARG A 188 6.26 -16.54 -14.04
CA ARG A 188 6.66 -17.15 -15.31
C ARG A 188 6.30 -16.22 -16.47
N LEU A 189 7.28 -15.81 -17.24
CA LEU A 189 7.20 -14.81 -18.29
C LEU A 189 7.62 -15.38 -19.64
N PRO A 190 6.95 -15.01 -20.73
CA PRO A 190 7.42 -15.38 -22.06
C PRO A 190 8.70 -14.63 -22.40
N GLY A 191 9.68 -15.36 -22.94
CA GLY A 191 10.87 -14.76 -23.55
C GLY A 191 10.55 -14.30 -24.97
N LYS A 192 10.87 -13.04 -25.28
CA LYS A 192 10.74 -12.48 -26.63
C LYS A 192 12.12 -12.25 -27.23
N PHE A 193 12.39 -12.76 -28.41
CA PHE A 193 13.65 -12.50 -29.11
C PHE A 193 13.59 -11.18 -29.87
N VAL A 194 14.64 -10.38 -29.70
CA VAL A 194 14.86 -9.20 -30.52
C VAL A 194 15.63 -9.62 -31.75
N THR A 195 15.05 -9.43 -32.93
CA THR A 195 15.43 -10.04 -34.19
C THR A 195 16.83 -9.73 -34.71
N LYS A 196 17.50 -8.67 -34.24
CA LYS A 196 18.82 -8.28 -34.74
C LYS A 196 20.01 -8.85 -33.98
N ASP A 197 19.85 -9.16 -32.68
CA ASP A 197 21.02 -9.37 -31.82
C ASP A 197 21.01 -10.72 -31.09
N ASP A 198 20.09 -11.60 -31.43
CA ASP A 198 19.93 -12.92 -30.81
C ASP A 198 19.75 -12.87 -29.27
N TRP A 199 19.19 -11.75 -28.80
CA TRP A 199 18.89 -11.54 -27.43
C TRP A 199 17.44 -11.92 -27.12
N MET A 200 17.27 -12.66 -26.07
CA MET A 200 15.96 -12.83 -25.46
C MET A 200 15.75 -11.76 -24.39
N THR A 201 14.63 -11.06 -24.46
CA THR A 201 14.21 -10.10 -23.44
C THR A 201 12.89 -10.52 -22.84
N SER A 202 12.73 -10.24 -21.57
CA SER A 202 11.46 -10.38 -20.87
C SER A 202 11.34 -9.26 -19.85
N SER A 203 10.16 -8.70 -19.66
CA SER A 203 9.91 -7.68 -18.66
C SER A 203 8.60 -7.96 -17.93
N VAL A 204 8.54 -7.59 -16.69
CA VAL A 204 7.35 -7.74 -15.84
C VAL A 204 7.32 -6.64 -14.79
N THR A 205 6.13 -6.22 -14.45
CA THR A 205 5.86 -5.39 -13.29
C THR A 205 5.44 -6.31 -12.14
N LEU A 206 6.13 -6.19 -11.01
CA LEU A 206 6.04 -7.08 -9.85
C LEU A 206 5.54 -6.33 -8.63
N LEU A 207 5.11 -7.08 -7.63
CA LEU A 207 5.00 -6.57 -6.27
C LEU A 207 6.39 -6.26 -5.70
N PRO A 208 6.50 -5.35 -4.72
CA PRO A 208 7.76 -5.05 -4.04
C PRO A 208 8.34 -6.35 -3.45
N THR A 209 9.66 -6.51 -3.58
CA THR A 209 10.36 -7.76 -3.22
C THR A 209 11.38 -7.58 -2.11
N GLY A 210 11.64 -6.35 -1.68
CA GLY A 210 12.63 -6.03 -0.66
C GLY A 210 12.02 -5.62 0.69
N GLU A 211 12.84 -5.65 1.73
CA GLU A 211 12.48 -5.13 3.06
C GLU A 211 12.50 -3.60 3.11
N GLU A 212 13.15 -2.95 2.13
CA GLU A 212 13.18 -1.49 1.99
C GLU A 212 12.45 -1.07 0.72
N PRO A 213 11.54 -0.08 0.78
CA PRO A 213 11.05 0.56 -0.42
C PRO A 213 12.23 1.28 -1.11
N CYS A 214 12.52 0.87 -2.33
CA CYS A 214 13.51 1.54 -3.18
C CYS A 214 13.08 2.96 -3.52
#